data_6465d4ce699a45b012a9dbbc4400f275
#
_entry.id   6465d4ce699a45b012a9dbbc4400f275
#
_cell.length_a   1.000
_cell.length_b   1.000
_cell.length_c   1.000
_cell.angle_alpha   90.00
_cell.angle_beta   90.00
_cell.angle_gamma   90.00
#
_symmetry.space_group_name_H-M   'P 1'
#
loop_
_entity.id
_entity.type
_entity.pdbx_description
1 polymer ?
#
loop_
_entity_poly.entity_id
_entity_poly.type
_entity_poly.pdbx_seq_one_letter_code
_entity_poly.pdbx_strand_id
1 'polypeptide(L)'
;MLALFITLLFNRSLVTGCFPSEFKHAIVRPLLKKSGLDASDLKNYRPVSNLSFLSKLLERVVQRRLQDFLDSNELMPSQQSAYRQHHSTETAVLLMAADNGLVSALCLLDLTAAFDTVDHDLLLLRLERQFGLRGVTLLWFRSYLSGRSYRVWFAGAASRTVHVICSVPQGSVLGPRLFIMYSVDLATRL
;
A
#
# COMPACT_ATOMS: atom_id res chain seq x y z
N MET A 1 18.71 -15.57 -19.90
CA MET A 1 17.99 -14.65 -20.81
C MET A 1 16.85 -13.91 -20.10
N LEU A 2 15.87 -14.60 -19.49
CA LEU A 2 14.73 -13.94 -18.81
C LEU A 2 15.13 -12.98 -17.68
N ALA A 3 16.06 -13.36 -16.81
CA ALA A 3 16.53 -12.51 -15.71
C ALA A 3 17.14 -11.20 -16.19
N LEU A 4 17.94 -11.23 -17.26
CA LEU A 4 18.51 -10.03 -17.84
C LEU A 4 17.45 -9.09 -18.39
N PHE A 5 16.44 -9.62 -19.08
CA PHE A 5 15.33 -8.83 -19.61
C PHE A 5 14.53 -8.15 -18.48
N ILE A 6 14.21 -8.90 -17.40
CA ILE A 6 13.51 -8.35 -16.23
C ILE A 6 14.35 -7.25 -15.58
N THR A 7 15.66 -7.46 -15.42
CA THR A 7 16.57 -6.46 -14.85
C THR A 7 16.58 -5.18 -15.68
N LEU A 8 16.67 -5.29 -17.01
CA LEU A 8 16.65 -4.14 -17.91
C LEU A 8 15.32 -3.38 -17.84
N LEU A 9 14.18 -4.12 -17.82
CA LEU A 9 12.85 -3.53 -17.70
C LEU A 9 12.71 -2.75 -16.37
N PHE A 10 13.14 -3.33 -15.26
CA PHE A 10 13.06 -2.69 -13.95
C PHE A 10 13.98 -1.49 -13.83
N ASN A 11 15.22 -1.59 -14.31
CA ASN A 11 16.16 -0.49 -14.32
C ASN A 11 15.62 0.67 -15.18
N ARG A 12 15.08 0.37 -16.35
CA ARG A 12 14.46 1.40 -17.21
C ARG A 12 13.31 2.09 -16.48
N SER A 13 12.41 1.34 -15.84
CA SER A 13 11.30 1.90 -15.05
C SER A 13 11.80 2.85 -13.97
N LEU A 14 12.83 2.45 -13.22
CA LEU A 14 13.37 3.24 -12.11
C LEU A 14 14.12 4.50 -12.59
N VAL A 15 14.90 4.39 -13.66
CA VAL A 15 15.67 5.52 -14.21
C VAL A 15 14.77 6.56 -14.89
N THR A 16 13.71 6.10 -15.56
CA THR A 16 12.76 7.01 -16.25
C THR A 16 11.67 7.57 -15.34
N GLY A 17 11.48 7.02 -14.13
CA GLY A 17 10.36 7.37 -13.26
C GLY A 17 9.01 6.90 -13.79
N CYS A 18 8.98 5.89 -14.68
CA CYS A 18 7.77 5.40 -15.32
C CYS A 18 7.45 3.97 -14.86
N PHE A 19 6.31 3.78 -14.20
CA PHE A 19 5.78 2.45 -13.91
C PHE A 19 5.11 1.86 -15.16
N PRO A 20 5.42 0.62 -15.58
CA PRO A 20 4.89 0.04 -16.82
C PRO A 20 3.35 0.01 -16.85
N SER A 21 2.77 0.44 -17.97
CA SER A 21 1.31 0.53 -18.15
C SER A 21 0.62 -0.82 -18.00
N GLU A 22 1.24 -1.89 -18.50
CA GLU A 22 0.73 -3.27 -18.44
C GLU A 22 0.59 -3.78 -17.01
N PHE A 23 1.31 -3.18 -16.06
CA PHE A 23 1.25 -3.56 -14.65
C PHE A 23 0.17 -2.80 -13.86
N LYS A 24 -0.52 -1.85 -14.48
CA LYS A 24 -1.54 -1.01 -13.86
C LYS A 24 -2.94 -1.61 -13.88
N HIS A 25 -3.12 -2.71 -14.61
CA HIS A 25 -4.41 -3.38 -14.73
C HIS A 25 -4.53 -4.52 -13.72
N ALA A 26 -5.60 -4.49 -12.93
CA ALA A 26 -5.87 -5.52 -11.94
C ALA A 26 -7.14 -6.33 -12.28
N ILE A 27 -7.14 -7.57 -11.85
CA ILE A 27 -8.36 -8.38 -11.77
C ILE A 27 -8.75 -8.47 -10.31
N VAL A 28 -9.88 -7.87 -9.95
CA VAL A 28 -10.42 -7.95 -8.59
C VAL A 28 -11.27 -9.22 -8.49
N ARG A 29 -10.94 -10.03 -7.50
CA ARG A 29 -11.76 -11.18 -7.11
C ARG A 29 -12.39 -10.92 -5.76
N PRO A 30 -13.74 -10.88 -5.66
CA PRO A 30 -14.41 -10.80 -4.38
C PRO A 30 -14.10 -12.06 -3.56
N LEU A 31 -13.55 -11.87 -2.35
CA LEU A 31 -13.26 -12.95 -1.42
C LEU A 31 -14.13 -12.79 -0.17
N LEU A 32 -14.88 -13.82 0.18
CA LEU A 32 -15.72 -13.81 1.39
C LEU A 32 -14.83 -13.63 2.63
N LYS A 33 -15.19 -12.70 3.51
CA LYS A 33 -14.38 -12.33 4.70
C LYS A 33 -14.18 -13.49 5.67
N LYS A 34 -15.21 -14.33 5.82
CA LYS A 34 -15.20 -15.55 6.64
C LYS A 34 -16.09 -16.61 5.99
N SER A 35 -15.76 -17.88 6.20
CA SER A 35 -16.64 -19.00 5.87
C SER A 35 -17.93 -18.91 6.69
N GLY A 36 -19.08 -19.15 6.05
CA GLY A 36 -20.40 -19.11 6.72
C GLY A 36 -21.10 -17.75 6.71
N LEU A 37 -20.48 -16.68 6.15
CA LEU A 37 -21.21 -15.44 5.91
C LEU A 37 -22.13 -15.58 4.69
N ASP A 38 -23.23 -14.79 4.70
CA ASP A 38 -24.17 -14.75 3.59
C ASP A 38 -23.46 -14.25 2.31
N ALA A 39 -23.39 -15.13 1.32
CA ALA A 39 -22.77 -14.84 0.02
C ALA A 39 -23.61 -13.91 -0.87
N SER A 40 -24.85 -13.61 -0.53
CA SER A 40 -25.71 -12.65 -1.23
C SER A 40 -25.42 -11.20 -0.82
N ASP A 41 -24.84 -10.96 0.36
CA ASP A 41 -24.51 -9.62 0.85
C ASP A 41 -23.08 -9.23 0.41
N LEU A 42 -23.00 -8.19 -0.45
CA LEU A 42 -21.74 -7.65 -0.94
C LEU A 42 -20.81 -7.12 0.17
N LYS A 43 -21.36 -6.70 1.30
CA LYS A 43 -20.58 -6.23 2.47
C LYS A 43 -19.70 -7.32 3.07
N ASN A 44 -20.06 -8.59 2.83
CA ASN A 44 -19.32 -9.75 3.31
C ASN A 44 -18.06 -10.08 2.49
N TYR A 45 -17.82 -9.35 1.40
CA TYR A 45 -16.67 -9.58 0.54
C TYR A 45 -15.55 -8.56 0.76
N ARG A 46 -14.31 -9.01 0.50
CA ARG A 46 -13.11 -8.17 0.36
C ARG A 46 -12.73 -8.12 -1.11
N PRO A 47 -12.55 -6.95 -1.71
CA PRO A 47 -12.05 -6.83 -3.08
C PRO A 47 -10.53 -7.08 -3.10
N VAL A 48 -10.11 -8.30 -3.46
CA VAL A 48 -8.68 -8.62 -3.56
C VAL A 48 -8.21 -8.40 -5.00
N SER A 49 -7.28 -7.46 -5.18
CA SER A 49 -6.68 -7.14 -6.48
C SER A 49 -5.57 -8.14 -6.83
N ASN A 50 -5.77 -8.90 -7.88
CA ASN A 50 -4.73 -9.75 -8.46
C ASN A 50 -3.91 -8.92 -9.45
N LEU A 51 -2.75 -8.48 -8.99
CA LEU A 51 -1.74 -7.80 -9.80
C LEU A 51 -0.80 -8.83 -10.43
N SER A 52 -0.19 -8.48 -11.56
CA SER A 52 0.76 -9.35 -12.24
C SER A 52 1.96 -9.68 -11.34
N PHE A 53 2.54 -10.86 -11.53
CA PHE A 53 3.72 -11.28 -10.78
C PHE A 53 4.90 -10.30 -10.95
N LEU A 54 5.13 -9.81 -12.17
CA LEU A 54 6.18 -8.85 -12.47
C LEU A 54 5.94 -7.49 -11.81
N SER A 55 4.67 -7.05 -11.71
CA SER A 55 4.31 -5.86 -10.93
C SER A 55 4.74 -6.00 -9.49
N LYS A 56 4.35 -7.11 -8.84
CA LYS A 56 4.72 -7.37 -7.44
C LYS A 56 6.22 -7.50 -7.23
N LEU A 57 6.94 -8.04 -8.20
CA LEU A 57 8.39 -8.16 -8.13
C LEU A 57 9.07 -6.78 -8.21
N LEU A 58 8.64 -5.91 -9.14
CA LEU A 58 9.11 -4.53 -9.23
C LEU A 58 8.78 -3.74 -7.95
N GLU A 59 7.56 -3.89 -7.44
CA GLU A 59 7.14 -3.28 -6.18
C GLU A 59 8.02 -3.72 -5.00
N ARG A 60 8.42 -4.99 -4.91
CA ARG A 60 9.35 -5.49 -3.88
C ARG A 60 10.72 -4.82 -3.96
N VAL A 61 11.25 -4.64 -5.18
CA VAL A 61 12.52 -3.92 -5.37
C VAL A 61 12.42 -2.49 -4.86
N VAL A 62 11.33 -1.79 -5.21
CA VAL A 62 11.08 -0.42 -4.75
C VAL A 62 10.84 -0.37 -3.25
N GLN A 63 10.03 -1.29 -2.71
CA GLN A 63 9.76 -1.36 -1.27
C GLN A 63 11.04 -1.52 -0.45
N ARG A 64 11.96 -2.40 -0.87
CA ARG A 64 13.23 -2.59 -0.18
C ARG A 64 14.05 -1.31 -0.17
N ARG A 65 14.22 -0.66 -1.32
CA ARG A 65 14.96 0.60 -1.42
C ARG A 65 14.31 1.74 -0.63
N LEU A 66 12.98 1.80 -0.65
CA LEU A 66 12.22 2.77 0.14
C LEU A 66 12.40 2.52 1.64
N GLN A 67 12.35 1.25 2.07
CA GLN A 67 12.56 0.89 3.47
C GLN A 67 13.97 1.28 3.93
N ASP A 68 15.01 0.89 3.17
CA ASP A 68 16.39 1.24 3.48
C ASP A 68 16.58 2.76 3.60
N PHE A 69 15.93 3.53 2.72
CA PHE A 69 15.95 4.99 2.77
C PHE A 69 15.23 5.56 4.00
N LEU A 70 14.04 5.06 4.32
CA LEU A 70 13.26 5.50 5.48
C LEU A 70 13.99 5.20 6.81
N ASP A 71 14.59 4.01 6.90
CA ASP A 71 15.32 3.58 8.10
C ASP A 71 16.63 4.35 8.26
N SER A 72 17.39 4.56 7.17
CA SER A 72 18.67 5.30 7.21
C SER A 72 18.51 6.79 7.56
N ASN A 73 17.33 7.34 7.35
CA ASN A 73 17.02 8.75 7.63
C ASN A 73 16.04 8.93 8.81
N GLU A 74 15.70 7.85 9.53
CA GLU A 74 14.80 7.86 10.69
C GLU A 74 13.45 8.57 10.41
N LEU A 75 12.92 8.38 9.19
CA LEU A 75 11.74 9.12 8.72
C LEU A 75 10.39 8.52 9.18
N MET A 76 10.42 7.37 9.83
CA MET A 76 9.20 6.74 10.35
C MET A 76 9.08 7.00 11.86
N PRO A 77 7.87 7.33 12.36
CA PRO A 77 7.65 7.49 13.79
C PRO A 77 8.08 6.24 14.57
N SER A 78 8.79 6.42 15.68
CA SER A 78 9.28 5.31 16.52
C SER A 78 8.15 4.43 17.04
N GLN A 79 6.99 5.01 17.29
CA GLN A 79 5.78 4.34 17.79
C GLN A 79 5.02 3.56 16.70
N GLN A 80 5.36 3.75 15.41
CA GLN A 80 4.72 3.04 14.32
C GLN A 80 5.13 1.58 14.29
N SER A 81 4.21 0.67 14.61
CA SER A 81 4.45 -0.78 14.68
C SER A 81 3.92 -1.56 13.47
N ALA A 82 2.91 -1.04 12.75
CA ALA A 82 2.29 -1.74 11.64
C ALA A 82 3.28 -1.99 10.49
N TYR A 83 3.31 -3.22 9.99
CA TYR A 83 4.20 -3.69 8.91
C TYR A 83 5.71 -3.47 9.19
N ARG A 84 6.09 -3.39 10.45
CA ARG A 84 7.48 -3.32 10.89
C ARG A 84 7.97 -4.69 11.32
N GLN A 85 9.19 -5.06 10.94
CA GLN A 85 9.79 -6.33 11.32
C GLN A 85 9.90 -6.42 12.86
N HIS A 86 9.60 -7.59 13.43
CA HIS A 86 9.61 -7.87 14.87
C HIS A 86 8.56 -7.09 15.69
N HIS A 87 7.57 -6.46 15.04
CA HIS A 87 6.44 -5.83 15.70
C HIS A 87 5.15 -6.62 15.45
N SER A 88 4.35 -6.78 16.50
CA SER A 88 2.99 -7.33 16.44
C SER A 88 2.01 -6.41 17.15
N THR A 89 0.73 -6.67 17.04
CA THR A 89 -0.30 -5.92 17.79
C THR A 89 -0.08 -6.07 19.30
N GLU A 90 0.29 -7.28 19.75
CA GLU A 90 0.56 -7.54 21.17
C GLU A 90 1.78 -6.73 21.66
N THR A 91 2.89 -6.73 20.90
CA THR A 91 4.08 -5.96 21.29
C THR A 91 3.82 -4.45 21.31
N ALA A 92 3.00 -3.94 20.38
CA ALA A 92 2.61 -2.52 20.38
C ALA A 92 1.81 -2.14 21.62
N VAL A 93 0.82 -2.96 22.00
CA VAL A 93 0.00 -2.74 23.20
C VAL A 93 0.83 -2.85 24.47
N LEU A 94 1.74 -3.82 24.55
CA LEU A 94 2.64 -3.99 25.71
C LEU A 94 3.59 -2.80 25.88
N LEU A 95 4.14 -2.27 24.79
CA LEU A 95 5.00 -1.08 24.84
C LEU A 95 4.23 0.14 25.35
N MET A 96 3.00 0.35 24.89
CA MET A 96 2.14 1.43 25.39
C MET A 96 1.77 1.27 26.87
N ALA A 97 1.55 0.02 27.33
CA ALA A 97 1.23 -0.25 28.74
C ALA A 97 2.45 -0.12 29.67
N ALA A 98 3.65 -0.42 29.19
CA ALA A 98 4.88 -0.39 29.99
C ALA A 98 5.43 1.03 30.21
N ASP A 99 5.14 1.96 29.30
CA ASP A 99 5.80 3.27 29.27
C ASP A 99 5.31 4.25 30.38
N ASN A 100 4.12 4.04 30.97
CA ASN A 100 3.49 5.08 31.81
C ASN A 100 3.05 4.71 33.24
N GLY A 101 3.25 3.51 33.70
CA GLY A 101 3.18 3.11 35.14
C GLY A 101 1.88 3.33 35.94
N LEU A 102 0.89 4.08 35.47
CA LEU A 102 -0.30 4.44 36.24
C LEU A 102 -1.65 4.15 35.57
N VAL A 103 -1.90 4.64 34.39
CA VAL A 103 -3.14 4.37 33.65
C VAL A 103 -2.87 4.49 32.15
N SER A 104 -3.22 3.47 31.36
CA SER A 104 -3.13 3.52 29.90
C SER A 104 -4.51 3.56 29.28
N ALA A 105 -4.77 4.54 28.38
CA ALA A 105 -5.98 4.61 27.59
C ALA A 105 -5.65 4.18 26.15
N LEU A 106 -6.36 3.15 25.64
CA LEU A 106 -6.25 2.68 24.26
C LEU A 106 -7.39 3.27 23.44
N CYS A 107 -7.07 4.15 22.47
CA CYS A 107 -8.01 4.65 21.49
C CYS A 107 -7.92 3.80 20.22
N LEU A 108 -8.97 3.08 19.88
CA LEU A 108 -9.07 2.27 18.66
C LEU A 108 -9.85 3.04 17.60
N LEU A 109 -9.16 3.48 16.55
CA LEU A 109 -9.77 4.12 15.38
C LEU A 109 -9.85 3.09 14.24
N ASP A 110 -11.07 2.75 13.82
CA ASP A 110 -11.29 1.93 12.63
C ASP A 110 -11.52 2.80 11.41
N LEU A 111 -10.67 2.63 10.40
CA LEU A 111 -10.77 3.36 9.13
C LEU A 111 -11.49 2.48 8.11
N THR A 112 -12.74 2.79 7.87
CA THR A 112 -13.55 2.11 6.86
C THR A 112 -12.93 2.31 5.47
N ALA A 113 -12.73 1.21 4.73
CA ALA A 113 -12.17 1.23 3.37
C ALA A 113 -10.82 1.97 3.25
N ALA A 114 -9.96 1.83 4.25
CA ALA A 114 -8.70 2.56 4.42
C ALA A 114 -7.85 2.67 3.13
N PHE A 115 -7.67 1.57 2.40
CA PHE A 115 -6.91 1.58 1.15
C PHE A 115 -7.64 2.29 -0.01
N ASP A 116 -8.97 2.28 0.00
CA ASP A 116 -9.78 2.81 -1.10
C ASP A 116 -9.96 4.33 -1.02
N THR A 117 -9.66 4.93 0.13
CA THR A 117 -9.83 6.37 0.41
C THR A 117 -8.53 7.18 0.26
N VAL A 118 -7.42 6.56 -0.11
CA VAL A 118 -6.14 7.25 -0.27
C VAL A 118 -6.20 8.21 -1.46
N ASP A 119 -6.13 9.51 -1.18
CA ASP A 119 -6.00 10.56 -2.18
C ASP A 119 -4.58 10.57 -2.74
N HIS A 120 -4.44 10.49 -4.06
CA HIS A 120 -3.13 10.38 -4.71
C HIS A 120 -2.31 11.68 -4.62
N ASP A 121 -2.94 12.84 -4.76
CA ASP A 121 -2.23 14.12 -4.73
C ASP A 121 -1.75 14.44 -3.32
N LEU A 122 -2.59 14.18 -2.32
CA LEU A 122 -2.19 14.33 -0.92
C LEU A 122 -1.09 13.34 -0.54
N LEU A 123 -1.17 12.08 -0.98
CA LEU A 123 -0.10 11.11 -0.76
C LEU A 123 1.21 11.58 -1.39
N LEU A 124 1.20 12.02 -2.64
CA LEU A 124 2.39 12.51 -3.33
C LEU A 124 2.97 13.75 -2.65
N LEU A 125 2.12 14.66 -2.19
CA LEU A 125 2.55 15.83 -1.41
C LEU A 125 3.27 15.42 -0.11
N ARG A 126 2.77 14.40 0.60
CA ARG A 126 3.39 13.87 1.80
C ARG A 126 4.72 13.17 1.49
N LEU A 127 4.76 12.34 0.44
CA LEU A 127 5.99 11.70 -0.02
C LEU A 127 7.10 12.73 -0.29
N GLU A 128 6.73 13.87 -0.88
CA GLU A 128 7.68 14.95 -1.16
C GLU A 128 8.08 15.73 0.11
N ARG A 129 7.09 16.23 0.87
CA ARG A 129 7.35 17.18 1.95
C ARG A 129 7.80 16.54 3.25
N GLN A 130 7.20 15.41 3.62
CA GLN A 130 7.49 14.73 4.89
C GLN A 130 8.61 13.70 4.76
N PHE A 131 8.64 12.98 3.63
CA PHE A 131 9.62 11.91 3.40
C PHE A 131 10.75 12.30 2.47
N GLY A 132 10.77 13.52 1.91
CA GLY A 132 11.86 14.02 1.08
C GLY A 132 12.02 13.33 -0.28
N LEU A 133 11.04 12.54 -0.73
CA LEU A 133 11.09 11.87 -2.03
C LEU A 133 10.88 12.88 -3.16
N ARG A 134 11.89 13.05 -4.02
CA ARG A 134 11.89 14.08 -5.07
C ARG A 134 12.35 13.52 -6.42
N GLY A 135 12.23 14.35 -7.47
CA GLY A 135 12.76 14.06 -8.81
C GLY A 135 12.16 12.79 -9.39
N VAL A 136 13.01 11.93 -9.94
CA VAL A 136 12.62 10.68 -10.62
C VAL A 136 11.87 9.73 -9.69
N THR A 137 12.22 9.69 -8.40
CA THR A 137 11.55 8.85 -7.42
C THR A 137 10.09 9.27 -7.23
N LEU A 138 9.82 10.56 -7.07
CA LEU A 138 8.46 11.07 -6.94
C LEU A 138 7.65 10.88 -8.23
N LEU A 139 8.29 11.07 -9.40
CA LEU A 139 7.69 10.79 -10.70
C LEU A 139 7.28 9.31 -10.82
N TRP A 140 8.12 8.41 -10.33
CA TRP A 140 7.82 6.99 -10.34
C TRP A 140 6.56 6.67 -9.48
N PHE A 141 6.45 7.22 -8.26
CA PHE A 141 5.26 7.04 -7.41
C PHE A 141 4.02 7.66 -8.05
N ARG A 142 4.13 8.83 -8.67
CA ARG A 142 3.05 9.43 -9.45
C ARG A 142 2.62 8.51 -10.59
N SER A 143 3.57 7.99 -11.35
CA SER A 143 3.29 7.02 -12.41
C SER A 143 2.69 5.71 -11.88
N TYR A 144 3.15 5.22 -10.72
CA TYR A 144 2.63 4.02 -10.08
C TYR A 144 1.17 4.16 -9.68
N LEU A 145 0.76 5.31 -9.16
CA LEU A 145 -0.60 5.59 -8.70
C LEU A 145 -1.56 5.90 -9.84
N SER A 146 -1.12 6.64 -10.86
CA SER A 146 -1.97 7.12 -11.94
C SER A 146 -2.29 6.09 -13.02
N GLY A 147 -3.44 6.27 -13.70
CA GLY A 147 -3.84 5.47 -14.86
C GLY A 147 -4.12 4.00 -14.54
N ARG A 148 -4.45 3.68 -13.30
CA ARG A 148 -4.81 2.33 -12.90
C ARG A 148 -6.25 2.02 -13.26
N SER A 149 -6.49 0.74 -13.52
CA SER A 149 -7.84 0.22 -13.75
C SER A 149 -7.98 -1.20 -13.23
N TYR A 150 -9.23 -1.60 -13.01
CA TYR A 150 -9.54 -2.97 -12.67
C TYR A 150 -10.81 -3.47 -13.36
N ARG A 151 -10.95 -4.79 -13.39
CA ARG A 151 -12.19 -5.49 -13.70
C ARG A 151 -12.49 -6.44 -12.57
N VAL A 152 -13.76 -6.55 -12.21
CA VAL A 152 -14.21 -7.57 -11.26
C VAL A 152 -14.47 -8.86 -12.02
N TRP A 153 -13.89 -9.96 -11.57
CA TRP A 153 -14.15 -11.30 -12.08
C TRP A 153 -14.91 -12.10 -11.03
N PHE A 154 -16.15 -12.45 -11.35
CA PHE A 154 -17.00 -13.21 -10.45
C PHE A 154 -17.89 -14.19 -11.25
N ALA A 155 -18.05 -15.43 -10.77
CA ALA A 155 -18.91 -16.46 -11.35
C ALA A 155 -18.72 -16.65 -12.86
N GLY A 156 -17.47 -16.61 -13.36
CA GLY A 156 -17.17 -16.82 -14.79
C GLY A 156 -17.37 -15.59 -15.69
N ALA A 157 -17.80 -14.46 -15.14
CA ALA A 157 -18.03 -13.23 -15.87
C ALA A 157 -17.08 -12.10 -15.42
N ALA A 158 -16.76 -11.18 -16.35
CA ALA A 158 -15.98 -9.98 -16.08
C ALA A 158 -16.84 -8.72 -16.19
N SER A 159 -16.66 -7.78 -15.27
CA SER A 159 -17.27 -6.47 -15.34
C SER A 159 -16.66 -5.59 -16.45
N ARG A 160 -17.27 -4.45 -16.69
CA ARG A 160 -16.62 -3.36 -17.42
C ARG A 160 -15.33 -2.93 -16.69
N THR A 161 -14.40 -2.32 -17.42
CA THR A 161 -13.21 -1.70 -16.84
C THR A 161 -13.61 -0.49 -16.00
N VAL A 162 -13.10 -0.42 -14.77
CA VAL A 162 -13.26 0.71 -13.86
C VAL A 162 -11.91 1.39 -13.72
N HIS A 163 -11.86 2.71 -13.91
CA HIS A 163 -10.67 3.51 -13.70
C HIS A 163 -10.57 3.95 -12.24
N VAL A 164 -9.36 3.89 -11.70
CA VAL A 164 -9.06 4.24 -10.30
C VAL A 164 -8.57 5.67 -10.26
N ILE A 165 -9.27 6.52 -9.52
CA ILE A 165 -8.94 7.94 -9.30
C ILE A 165 -8.33 8.21 -7.93
N CYS A 166 -8.57 7.32 -6.97
CA CYS A 166 -8.01 7.33 -5.61
C CYS A 166 -7.76 5.87 -5.21
N SER A 167 -7.12 5.61 -4.13
CA SER A 167 -6.80 4.30 -3.56
C SER A 167 -5.37 3.81 -3.80
N VAL A 168 -4.94 2.91 -2.94
CA VAL A 168 -3.78 2.03 -3.20
C VAL A 168 -4.29 0.60 -3.36
N PRO A 169 -3.78 -0.17 -4.36
CA PRO A 169 -4.36 -1.47 -4.68
C PRO A 169 -4.28 -2.45 -3.51
N GLN A 170 -5.40 -2.93 -3.04
CA GLN A 170 -5.46 -3.98 -2.02
C GLN A 170 -4.87 -5.28 -2.59
N GLY A 171 -3.77 -5.74 -2.04
CA GLY A 171 -2.99 -6.90 -2.54
C GLY A 171 -1.73 -6.50 -3.32
N SER A 172 -1.41 -5.20 -3.41
CA SER A 172 -0.10 -4.72 -3.84
C SER A 172 0.93 -4.85 -2.71
N VAL A 173 2.21 -4.85 -3.09
CA VAL A 173 3.31 -4.91 -2.14
C VAL A 173 3.54 -3.54 -1.47
N LEU A 174 3.38 -2.46 -2.23
CA LEU A 174 3.59 -1.10 -1.74
C LEU A 174 2.37 -0.51 -1.01
N GLY A 175 1.15 -1.01 -1.27
CA GLY A 175 -0.08 -0.46 -0.70
C GLY A 175 -0.04 -0.25 0.80
N PRO A 176 0.31 -1.27 1.61
CA PRO A 176 0.39 -1.12 3.06
C PRO A 176 1.36 -0.02 3.51
N ARG A 177 2.54 0.05 2.88
CA ARG A 177 3.55 1.06 3.22
C ARG A 177 3.09 2.47 2.83
N LEU A 178 2.53 2.63 1.63
CA LEU A 178 2.00 3.92 1.17
C LEU A 178 0.83 4.39 2.04
N PHE A 179 -0.01 3.47 2.51
CA PHE A 179 -1.08 3.81 3.44
C PHE A 179 -0.55 4.32 4.78
N ILE A 180 0.49 3.70 5.35
CA ILE A 180 1.13 4.20 6.57
C ILE A 180 1.71 5.60 6.34
N MET A 181 2.42 5.82 5.22
CA MET A 181 2.98 7.13 4.89
C MET A 181 1.89 8.17 4.63
N TYR A 182 0.73 7.74 4.14
CA TYR A 182 -0.46 8.58 3.99
C TYR A 182 -1.08 8.97 5.33
N SER A 183 -1.09 8.08 6.30
CA SER A 183 -1.74 8.27 7.61
C SER A 183 -0.79 8.71 8.73
N VAL A 184 0.46 9.04 8.42
CA VAL A 184 1.51 9.32 9.42
C VAL A 184 1.13 10.43 10.41
N ASP A 185 0.41 11.46 9.96
CA ASP A 185 -0.03 12.57 10.83
C ASP A 185 -1.00 12.14 11.92
N LEU A 186 -1.72 11.02 11.73
CA LEU A 186 -2.61 10.48 12.77
C LEU A 186 -1.81 9.97 13.98
N ALA A 187 -0.63 9.40 13.73
CA ALA A 187 0.23 8.88 14.79
C ALA A 187 1.00 9.98 15.55
N THR A 188 1.13 11.18 14.97
CA THR A 188 1.88 12.30 15.57
C THR A 188 0.99 13.31 16.30
N ARG A 189 -0.33 13.20 16.17
CA ARG A 189 -1.31 14.12 16.79
C ARG A 189 -2.06 13.53 17.99
N LEU A 190 -1.82 12.27 18.30
CA LEU A 190 -2.34 11.57 19.48
C LEU A 190 -1.27 11.49 20.56
#